data_71aba41bb33e30e90905017d9dc5af94
#
_entry.id   71aba41bb33e30e90905017d9dc5af94
#
_cell.length_a   1.000
_cell.length_b   1.000
_cell.length_c   1.000
_cell.angle_alpha   90.00
_cell.angle_beta   90.00
_cell.angle_gamma   90.00
#
_symmetry.space_group_name_H-M   'P 1'
#
loop_
_entity.id
_entity.type
_entity.pdbx_description
1 polymer ?
#
loop_
_entity_poly.entity_id
_entity_poly.type
_entity_poly.pdbx_seq_one_letter_code
_entity_poly.pdbx_strand_id
1 'polypeptide(L)'
;MNTVREPSKTVLIVEKQANYTQLLVKQVMFAGLRPLVAVTGEGGLRKALEFHPNLVLLELDLTDMNGLEFIALMKEHPRLQKIPIIAMSIFSYLKNGALYGGCEDFLKKPVKMIELMTHIRRYLRQRLKYKSPDREP
;
A
#
# COMPACT_ATOMS: atom_id res chain seq x y z
N MET A 1 -26.24 -2.88 23.39
CA MET A 1 -26.23 -3.58 22.18
C MET A 1 -24.87 -3.64 21.51
N ASN A 2 -24.48 -4.80 21.14
CA ASN A 2 -23.17 -4.99 20.56
C ASN A 2 -23.23 -5.12 19.07
N THR A 3 -22.42 -4.34 18.42
CA THR A 3 -22.23 -4.50 17.01
C THR A 3 -20.88 -5.16 16.79
N VAL A 4 -20.90 -6.23 16.04
CA VAL A 4 -19.65 -6.86 15.67
C VAL A 4 -19.01 -6.02 14.60
N ARG A 5 -17.83 -5.51 14.88
CA ARG A 5 -17.09 -4.75 13.91
C ARG A 5 -16.23 -5.68 13.08
N GLU A 6 -16.22 -5.42 11.80
CA GLU A 6 -15.29 -6.14 10.97
C GLU A 6 -13.88 -5.71 11.32
N PRO A 7 -12.91 -6.62 11.22
CA PRO A 7 -11.51 -6.26 11.44
C PRO A 7 -11.10 -5.16 10.48
N SER A 8 -10.27 -4.26 10.97
CA SER A 8 -9.72 -3.22 10.12
C SER A 8 -8.91 -3.84 8.99
N LYS A 9 -9.01 -3.24 7.82
CA LYS A 9 -8.19 -3.67 6.71
C LYS A 9 -6.75 -3.25 6.96
N THR A 10 -5.83 -4.04 6.45
CA THR A 10 -4.41 -3.90 6.71
C THR A 10 -3.68 -3.44 5.46
N VAL A 11 -2.80 -2.46 5.64
CA VAL A 11 -1.97 -1.93 4.57
C VAL A 11 -0.51 -2.17 4.95
N LEU A 12 0.21 -2.89 4.10
CA LEU A 12 1.64 -3.13 4.29
C LEU A 12 2.41 -2.03 3.58
N ILE A 13 3.25 -1.34 4.32
CA ILE A 13 4.10 -0.27 3.81
C ILE A 13 5.52 -0.78 3.72
N VAL A 14 6.06 -0.88 2.51
CA VAL A 14 7.43 -1.32 2.29
C VAL A 14 8.22 -0.09 1.86
N GLU A 15 8.99 0.46 2.79
CA GLU A 15 9.65 1.74 2.62
C GLU A 15 10.91 1.79 3.48
N LYS A 16 12.03 2.19 2.86
CA LYS A 16 13.30 2.19 3.58
C LYS A 16 13.55 3.47 4.39
N GLN A 17 12.91 4.56 4.03
CA GLN A 17 13.15 5.85 4.68
C GLN A 17 12.18 6.05 5.83
N ALA A 18 12.74 6.18 7.05
CA ALA A 18 11.92 6.26 8.25
C ALA A 18 10.94 7.42 8.23
N ASN A 19 11.38 8.58 7.76
CA ASN A 19 10.51 9.76 7.74
C ASN A 19 9.30 9.55 6.85
N TYR A 20 9.53 8.95 5.69
CA TYR A 20 8.45 8.72 4.75
C TYR A 20 7.51 7.64 5.28
N THR A 21 8.07 6.62 5.91
CA THR A 21 7.28 5.58 6.55
C THR A 21 6.33 6.17 7.59
N GLN A 22 6.84 7.07 8.44
CA GLN A 22 6.01 7.68 9.47
C GLN A 22 4.87 8.48 8.87
N LEU A 23 5.13 9.18 7.78
CA LEU A 23 4.10 9.95 7.10
C LEU A 23 3.00 9.01 6.57
N LEU A 24 3.40 7.92 5.93
CA LEU A 24 2.43 6.97 5.38
C LEU A 24 1.65 6.27 6.49
N VAL A 25 2.32 5.90 7.57
CA VAL A 25 1.66 5.28 8.71
C VAL A 25 0.55 6.18 9.26
N LYS A 26 0.86 7.47 9.42
CA LYS A 26 -0.15 8.40 9.93
C LYS A 26 -1.36 8.47 9.01
N GLN A 27 -1.12 8.51 7.71
CA GLN A 27 -2.23 8.60 6.76
C GLN A 27 -3.08 7.34 6.77
N VAL A 28 -2.44 6.19 6.83
CA VAL A 28 -3.14 4.91 6.89
C VAL A 28 -3.99 4.83 8.13
N MET A 29 -3.42 5.20 9.28
CA MET A 29 -4.16 5.18 10.54
C MET A 29 -5.30 6.18 10.55
N PHE A 30 -5.07 7.35 9.99
CA PHE A 30 -6.10 8.38 9.92
C PHE A 30 -7.31 7.89 9.12
N ALA A 31 -7.07 7.06 8.13
CA ALA A 31 -8.15 6.49 7.33
C ALA A 31 -8.86 5.32 8.02
N GLY A 32 -8.45 4.96 9.23
CA GLY A 32 -9.06 3.84 9.94
C GLY A 32 -8.50 2.49 9.55
N LEU A 33 -7.35 2.48 8.91
CA LEU A 33 -6.71 1.26 8.42
C LEU A 33 -5.55 0.89 9.35
N ARG A 34 -5.13 -0.35 9.25
CA ARG A 34 -4.10 -0.89 10.11
C ARG A 34 -2.77 -0.97 9.34
N PRO A 35 -1.74 -0.22 9.76
CA PRO A 35 -0.48 -0.27 9.04
C PRO A 35 0.41 -1.41 9.52
N LEU A 36 1.09 -2.04 8.60
CA LEU A 36 2.24 -2.91 8.84
C LEU A 36 3.41 -2.28 8.10
N VAL A 37 4.60 -2.40 8.66
CA VAL A 37 5.78 -1.75 8.10
C VAL A 37 6.89 -2.76 7.88
N ALA A 38 7.54 -2.68 6.73
CA ALA A 38 8.76 -3.39 6.43
C ALA A 38 9.74 -2.41 5.79
N VAL A 39 11.01 -2.50 6.17
CA VAL A 39 12.03 -1.59 5.65
C VAL A 39 12.82 -2.18 4.49
N THR A 40 12.63 -3.47 4.21
CA THR A 40 13.29 -4.17 3.11
C THR A 40 12.26 -4.93 2.30
N GLY A 41 12.67 -5.30 1.08
CA GLY A 41 11.80 -6.12 0.25
C GLY A 41 11.59 -7.51 0.82
N GLU A 42 12.64 -8.11 1.34
CA GLU A 42 12.52 -9.43 1.97
C GLU A 42 11.57 -9.39 3.15
N GLY A 43 11.74 -8.38 4.01
CA GLY A 43 10.84 -8.21 5.14
C GLY A 43 9.40 -8.00 4.71
N GLY A 44 9.21 -7.26 3.61
CA GLY A 44 7.88 -7.03 3.05
C GLY A 44 7.23 -8.31 2.57
N LEU A 45 7.99 -9.14 1.83
CA LEU A 45 7.46 -10.41 1.36
C LEU A 45 7.09 -11.33 2.52
N ARG A 46 7.95 -11.36 3.54
CA ARG A 46 7.69 -12.18 4.72
C ARG A 46 6.42 -11.74 5.43
N LYS A 47 6.23 -10.44 5.60
CA LYS A 47 5.03 -9.94 6.26
C LYS A 47 3.79 -10.13 5.40
N ALA A 48 3.94 -10.04 4.09
CA ALA A 48 2.81 -10.30 3.20
C ALA A 48 2.33 -11.74 3.36
N LEU A 49 3.26 -12.68 3.44
CA LEU A 49 2.90 -14.09 3.64
C LEU A 49 2.30 -14.34 5.02
N GLU A 50 2.81 -13.68 6.02
CA GLU A 50 2.35 -13.89 7.39
C GLU A 50 0.99 -13.25 7.65
N PHE A 51 0.80 -12.02 7.20
CA PHE A 51 -0.36 -11.24 7.59
C PHE A 51 -1.40 -11.05 6.49
N HIS A 52 -1.10 -11.40 5.27
CA HIS A 52 -2.03 -11.26 4.15
C HIS A 52 -2.69 -9.87 4.11
N PRO A 53 -1.90 -8.82 3.90
CA PRO A 53 -2.47 -7.48 3.88
C PRO A 53 -3.45 -7.29 2.73
N ASN A 54 -4.31 -6.32 2.88
CA ASN A 54 -5.30 -6.01 1.85
C ASN A 54 -4.73 -5.14 0.74
N LEU A 55 -3.59 -4.49 1.01
CA LEU A 55 -2.95 -3.59 0.07
C LEU A 55 -1.49 -3.43 0.44
N VAL A 56 -0.62 -3.27 -0.55
CA VAL A 56 0.79 -2.98 -0.34
C VAL A 56 1.11 -1.62 -0.94
N LEU A 57 1.73 -0.75 -0.15
CA LEU A 57 2.35 0.48 -0.63
C LEU A 57 3.83 0.19 -0.72
N LEU A 58 4.39 0.29 -1.91
CA LEU A 58 5.73 -0.20 -2.19
C LEU A 58 6.63 0.89 -2.76
N GLU A 59 7.69 1.22 -2.02
CA GLU A 59 8.79 2.01 -2.59
C GLU A 59 9.60 1.12 -3.54
N LEU A 60 9.83 1.60 -4.75
CA LEU A 60 10.56 0.80 -5.73
C LEU A 60 12.06 0.79 -5.49
N ASP A 61 12.60 1.80 -4.81
CA ASP A 61 14.02 1.88 -4.52
C ASP A 61 14.30 1.32 -3.14
N LEU A 62 14.53 0.01 -3.06
CA LEU A 62 14.81 -0.68 -1.81
C LEU A 62 16.28 -1.04 -1.74
N THR A 63 16.77 -1.37 -0.53
CA THR A 63 18.20 -1.64 -0.34
C THR A 63 18.59 -3.05 -0.73
N ASP A 64 17.69 -4.00 -0.59
CA ASP A 64 18.01 -5.41 -0.77
C ASP A 64 17.50 -5.99 -2.09
N MET A 65 16.62 -5.29 -2.77
CA MET A 65 16.15 -5.72 -4.07
C MET A 65 15.52 -4.57 -4.82
N ASN A 66 15.35 -4.74 -6.12
CA ASN A 66 14.63 -3.81 -6.94
C ASN A 66 13.14 -4.00 -6.68
N GLY A 67 12.39 -2.89 -6.55
CA GLY A 67 10.96 -2.99 -6.32
C GLY A 67 10.20 -3.70 -7.44
N LEU A 68 10.72 -3.64 -8.66
CA LEU A 68 10.12 -4.40 -9.76
C LEU A 68 10.22 -5.89 -9.52
N GLU A 69 11.31 -6.32 -8.91
CA GLU A 69 11.48 -7.71 -8.53
C GLU A 69 10.49 -8.10 -7.43
N PHE A 70 10.29 -7.22 -6.47
CA PHE A 70 9.28 -7.44 -5.42
C PHE A 70 7.91 -7.66 -6.05
N ILE A 71 7.53 -6.83 -7.01
CA ILE A 71 6.24 -6.96 -7.70
C ILE A 71 6.15 -8.33 -8.36
N ALA A 72 7.21 -8.74 -9.08
CA ALA A 72 7.20 -10.03 -9.77
C ALA A 72 7.03 -11.17 -8.78
N LEU A 73 7.74 -11.14 -7.66
CA LEU A 73 7.64 -12.19 -6.66
C LEU A 73 6.24 -12.27 -6.07
N MET A 74 5.61 -11.13 -5.81
CA MET A 74 4.25 -11.12 -5.30
C MET A 74 3.27 -11.69 -6.34
N LYS A 75 3.41 -11.27 -7.59
CA LYS A 75 2.45 -11.68 -8.62
C LYS A 75 2.61 -13.12 -9.05
N GLU A 76 3.77 -13.70 -8.79
CA GLU A 76 4.00 -15.13 -9.09
C GLU A 76 3.59 -16.03 -7.95
N HIS A 77 3.37 -15.51 -6.76
CA HIS A 77 3.06 -16.33 -5.61
C HIS A 77 1.55 -16.56 -5.51
N PRO A 78 1.08 -17.81 -5.48
CA PRO A 78 -0.37 -18.08 -5.50
C PRO A 78 -1.14 -17.43 -4.37
N ARG A 79 -0.51 -17.26 -3.22
CA ARG A 79 -1.17 -16.68 -2.05
C ARG A 79 -1.11 -15.16 -2.01
N LEU A 80 -0.28 -14.53 -2.85
CA LEU A 80 -0.06 -13.08 -2.82
C LEU A 80 -0.51 -12.38 -4.09
N GLN A 81 -0.73 -13.10 -5.15
CA GLN A 81 -0.89 -12.51 -6.48
C GLN A 81 -2.10 -11.58 -6.60
N LYS A 82 -3.10 -11.75 -5.75
CA LYS A 82 -4.30 -10.90 -5.83
C LYS A 82 -4.24 -9.68 -4.94
N ILE A 83 -3.22 -9.55 -4.11
CA ILE A 83 -3.07 -8.37 -3.25
C ILE A 83 -2.66 -7.19 -4.12
N PRO A 84 -3.43 -6.10 -4.12
CA PRO A 84 -3.05 -4.94 -4.94
C PRO A 84 -1.81 -4.26 -4.41
N ILE A 85 -1.00 -3.74 -5.32
CA ILE A 85 0.23 -3.03 -5.01
C ILE A 85 0.16 -1.65 -5.63
N ILE A 86 0.37 -0.62 -4.83
CA ILE A 86 0.57 0.73 -5.30
C ILE A 86 2.06 1.02 -5.17
N ALA A 87 2.74 1.21 -6.30
CA ALA A 87 4.16 1.48 -6.31
C ALA A 87 4.41 2.98 -6.17
N MET A 88 5.51 3.34 -5.54
CA MET A 88 5.91 4.74 -5.35
C MET A 88 7.37 4.89 -5.72
N SER A 89 7.72 6.01 -6.36
CA SER A 89 9.11 6.29 -6.69
C SER A 89 9.28 7.78 -7.01
N ILE A 90 10.50 8.30 -6.76
CA ILE A 90 10.85 9.63 -7.25
C ILE A 90 11.12 9.61 -8.77
N PHE A 91 11.26 8.43 -9.36
CA PHE A 91 11.62 8.28 -10.76
C PHE A 91 10.40 7.88 -11.58
N SER A 92 9.84 8.85 -12.31
CA SER A 92 8.64 8.58 -13.10
C SER A 92 8.89 7.60 -14.23
N TYR A 93 10.13 7.43 -14.68
CA TYR A 93 10.43 6.48 -15.75
C TYR A 93 10.23 5.03 -15.33
N LEU A 94 10.08 4.77 -14.04
CA LEU A 94 9.82 3.40 -13.57
C LEU A 94 8.35 3.02 -13.64
N LYS A 95 7.49 3.99 -13.95
CA LYS A 95 6.04 3.75 -13.94
C LYS A 95 5.62 2.62 -14.87
N ASN A 96 6.10 2.67 -16.12
CA ASN A 96 5.66 1.68 -17.09
C ASN A 96 6.10 0.27 -16.71
N GLY A 97 7.34 0.13 -16.22
CA GLY A 97 7.82 -1.17 -15.78
C GLY A 97 7.04 -1.72 -14.60
N ALA A 98 6.68 -0.84 -13.66
CA ALA A 98 5.91 -1.26 -12.49
C ALA A 98 4.53 -1.73 -12.90
N LEU A 99 3.85 -0.96 -13.74
CA LEU A 99 2.51 -1.33 -14.19
C LEU A 99 2.55 -2.61 -15.03
N TYR A 100 3.53 -2.71 -15.93
CA TYR A 100 3.68 -3.91 -16.74
C TYR A 100 3.93 -5.14 -15.87
N GLY A 101 4.68 -4.96 -14.78
CA GLY A 101 4.96 -6.05 -13.86
C GLY A 101 3.78 -6.48 -13.02
N GLY A 102 2.70 -5.71 -13.04
CA GLY A 102 1.47 -6.10 -12.38
C GLY A 102 1.03 -5.26 -11.20
N CYS A 103 1.76 -4.18 -10.86
CA CYS A 103 1.23 -3.31 -9.82
C CYS A 103 0.00 -2.59 -10.33
N GLU A 104 -0.91 -2.28 -9.43
CA GLU A 104 -2.20 -1.70 -9.81
C GLU A 104 -2.12 -0.22 -10.07
N ASP A 105 -1.15 0.45 -9.44
CA ASP A 105 -1.01 1.89 -9.65
C ASP A 105 0.38 2.35 -9.29
N PHE A 106 0.72 3.57 -9.74
CA PHE A 106 2.03 4.15 -9.49
C PHE A 106 1.85 5.61 -9.09
N LEU A 107 2.48 6.01 -7.99
CA LEU A 107 2.44 7.38 -7.50
C LEU A 107 3.85 7.93 -7.47
N LYS A 108 4.04 9.08 -8.12
CA LYS A 108 5.34 9.73 -8.10
C LYS A 108 5.55 10.45 -6.77
N LYS A 109 6.70 10.29 -6.18
CA LYS A 109 7.04 11.00 -4.95
C LYS A 109 7.50 12.43 -5.28
N PRO A 110 7.19 13.40 -4.44
CA PRO A 110 6.46 13.28 -3.17
C PRO A 110 4.98 13.04 -3.42
N VAL A 111 4.43 12.04 -2.72
CA VAL A 111 3.05 11.63 -2.94
C VAL A 111 2.12 12.64 -2.29
N LYS A 112 1.12 13.09 -3.03
CA LYS A 112 0.08 13.94 -2.46
C LYS A 112 -0.88 13.07 -1.67
N MET A 113 -1.16 13.46 -0.43
CA MET A 113 -1.96 12.62 0.45
C MET A 113 -3.37 12.39 -0.08
N ILE A 114 -3.95 13.41 -0.71
CA ILE A 114 -5.29 13.23 -1.26
C ILE A 114 -5.28 12.21 -2.41
N GLU A 115 -4.21 12.20 -3.19
CA GLU A 115 -4.05 11.23 -4.27
C GLU A 115 -3.87 9.83 -3.71
N LEU A 116 -3.03 9.71 -2.69
CA LEU A 116 -2.80 8.41 -2.04
C LEU A 116 -4.11 7.86 -1.49
N MET A 117 -4.88 8.69 -0.79
CA MET A 117 -6.11 8.22 -0.19
C MET A 117 -7.15 7.82 -1.23
N THR A 118 -7.17 8.53 -2.35
CA THR A 118 -8.06 8.17 -3.46
C THR A 118 -7.75 6.77 -3.97
N HIS A 119 -6.46 6.47 -4.15
CA HIS A 119 -6.05 5.16 -4.63
C HIS A 119 -6.32 4.07 -3.60
N ILE A 120 -6.01 4.34 -2.34
CA ILE A 120 -6.27 3.36 -1.28
C ILE A 120 -7.74 3.00 -1.25
N ARG A 121 -8.60 4.00 -1.31
CA ARG A 121 -10.04 3.76 -1.29
C ARG A 121 -10.49 2.91 -2.47
N ARG A 122 -9.93 3.21 -3.64
CA ARG A 122 -10.29 2.47 -4.86
C ARG A 122 -10.02 0.99 -4.72
N TYR A 123 -8.85 0.64 -4.21
CA TYR A 123 -8.45 -0.76 -4.17
C TYR A 123 -8.97 -1.52 -2.97
N LEU A 124 -9.29 -0.82 -1.89
CA LEU A 124 -9.86 -1.48 -0.73
C LEU A 124 -11.38 -1.46 -0.73
N ARG A 125 -11.96 -0.68 -1.61
CA ARG A 125 -13.42 -0.54 -1.67
C ARG A 125 -13.98 -0.22 -0.29
N GLN A 126 -13.33 0.72 0.39
CA GLN A 126 -13.63 1.04 1.76
C GLN A 126 -13.97 2.51 1.89
N ARG A 127 -15.02 2.80 2.67
CA ARG A 127 -15.30 4.17 3.01
C ARG A 127 -14.25 4.69 3.94
N LEU A 128 -13.79 5.90 3.68
CA LEU A 128 -12.92 6.56 4.63
C LEU A 128 -13.70 6.87 5.89
N LYS A 129 -12.98 6.96 7.01
CA LYS A 129 -13.58 7.21 8.29
C LYS A 129 -14.36 8.50 8.34
N TYR A 130 -13.85 9.54 7.71
CA TYR A 130 -14.52 10.82 7.67
C TYR A 130 -15.53 10.87 6.54
N LYS A 131 -16.73 11.35 6.87
CA LYS A 131 -17.75 11.61 5.87
C LYS A 131 -18.01 13.07 5.80
N SER A 132 -18.09 13.59 4.59
CA SER A 132 -18.45 14.99 4.41
C SER A 132 -19.89 15.22 4.90
N PRO A 133 -20.15 16.31 5.60
CA PRO A 133 -21.50 16.57 6.11
C PRO A 133 -22.56 16.72 5.03
N ASP A 134 -22.18 17.11 3.85
CA ASP A 134 -23.15 17.27 2.76
C ASP A 134 -23.33 15.99 1.96
N ARG A 135 -22.76 14.90 2.40
CA ARG A 135 -22.89 13.64 1.75
C ARG A 135 -23.97 12.85 2.43
N GLU A 136 -25.15 13.21 2.18
CA GLU A 136 -26.26 12.57 2.84
C GLU A 136 -26.49 11.17 2.31
N PRO A 137 -26.89 10.27 3.17
CA PRO A 137 -27.25 8.93 2.73
C PRO A 137 -28.48 8.93 1.84
#